data_2cfbd17fd754e8b473b7dc459831a5fa
#
_entry.id   2cfbd17fd754e8b473b7dc459831a5fa
#
_cell.length_a   1.000
_cell.length_b   1.000
_cell.length_c   1.000
_cell.angle_alpha   90.00
_cell.angle_beta   90.00
_cell.angle_gamma   90.00
#
_symmetry.space_group_name_H-M   'P 1'
#
loop_
_entity.id
_entity.type
_entity.pdbx_description
1 polymer ?
#
loop_
_entity_poly.entity_id
_entity_poly.type
_entity_poly.pdbx_seq_one_letter_code
_entity_poly.pdbx_strand_id
1 'polypeptide(L)'
;MNLTELKQKSAAELIDLARESGVEGMSRARKQDIIFALLKAHAKNGENIYGDGVLEILQDGFGFLRSADSSYLAGPDDIYVSPSQIRRFSLRTGDTISGKIRPPKDGERYFALLKVGEINFDKPENAKNKVPFENLTPLFANERLKLELGNGSTEDLTARVIDMAAPVGKGQRGLIVSPPKSGKTMMMQNIAQSIAANHPECYLIVLLIDERPEEVTEMQRSVRGEVVSSTFDEPASRHVQVAEMVIEKAKRLVEHKKDVVILLDSITRLARAYNTVIPSSGKVLTGGVDANALHRPKRFFGAARNIEEGGSLTIIATALVDTGSRMDDVIYEEFKGTGNMEVHLDRRISEKRIYPAIDINRSGTRREERLTNPEELQKIWILRKLLHPMDELAAIEFLLDRLKDTKTNEEFFAAMKR
;
A
#
# COMPACT_ATOMS: atom_id res chain seq x y z
N MET A 1 -15.07 -6.77 24.55
CA MET A 1 -14.43 -5.46 24.23
C MET A 1 -13.21 -5.72 23.35
N ASN A 2 -12.96 -4.89 22.33
CA ASN A 2 -11.85 -5.07 21.40
C ASN A 2 -10.81 -3.94 21.57
N LEU A 3 -9.53 -4.30 21.69
CA LEU A 3 -8.41 -3.36 21.85
C LEU A 3 -8.29 -2.41 20.63
N THR A 4 -8.45 -2.92 19.42
CA THR A 4 -8.32 -2.14 18.19
C THR A 4 -9.44 -1.11 18.06
N GLU A 5 -10.69 -1.48 18.40
CA GLU A 5 -11.82 -0.54 18.41
C GLU A 5 -11.62 0.59 19.44
N LEU A 6 -11.05 0.28 20.60
CA LEU A 6 -10.73 1.29 21.60
C LEU A 6 -9.67 2.27 21.13
N LYS A 7 -8.69 1.81 20.36
CA LYS A 7 -7.65 2.67 19.77
C LYS A 7 -8.20 3.72 18.78
N GLN A 8 -9.30 3.40 18.10
CA GLN A 8 -9.94 4.31 17.13
C GLN A 8 -10.76 5.42 17.79
N LYS A 9 -11.18 5.22 19.06
CA LYS A 9 -11.96 6.22 19.82
C LYS A 9 -11.12 7.42 20.23
N SER A 10 -11.77 8.56 20.35
CA SER A 10 -11.16 9.78 20.91
C SER A 10 -10.89 9.65 22.41
N ALA A 11 -10.01 10.48 22.95
CA ALA A 11 -9.73 10.48 24.38
C ALA A 11 -10.98 10.81 25.22
N ALA A 12 -11.86 11.68 24.73
CA ALA A 12 -13.11 12.04 25.39
C ALA A 12 -14.06 10.84 25.50
N GLU A 13 -14.29 10.14 24.37
CA GLU A 13 -15.12 8.92 24.34
C GLU A 13 -14.57 7.80 25.24
N LEU A 14 -13.26 7.67 25.33
CA LEU A 14 -12.62 6.68 26.22
C LEU A 14 -12.78 7.03 27.68
N ILE A 15 -12.74 8.32 28.04
CA ILE A 15 -12.99 8.78 29.43
C ILE A 15 -14.45 8.52 29.84
N ASP A 16 -15.39 8.76 28.93
CA ASP A 16 -16.81 8.48 29.18
C ASP A 16 -17.06 6.98 29.37
N LEU A 17 -16.48 6.14 28.49
CA LEU A 17 -16.50 4.69 28.62
C LEU A 17 -15.87 4.22 29.95
N ALA A 18 -14.78 4.85 30.38
CA ALA A 18 -14.14 4.52 31.66
C ALA A 18 -15.04 4.80 32.84
N ARG A 19 -15.78 5.94 32.83
CA ARG A 19 -16.78 6.27 33.88
C ARG A 19 -17.92 5.26 33.91
N GLU A 20 -18.46 4.90 32.72
CA GLU A 20 -19.52 3.89 32.61
C GLU A 20 -19.08 2.51 33.13
N SER A 21 -17.81 2.18 32.93
CA SER A 21 -17.19 0.92 33.37
C SER A 21 -16.69 0.95 34.81
N GLY A 22 -16.94 2.03 35.56
CA GLY A 22 -16.53 2.17 36.96
C GLY A 22 -15.01 2.37 37.15
N VAL A 23 -14.29 2.85 36.13
CA VAL A 23 -12.88 3.16 36.19
C VAL A 23 -12.70 4.65 36.45
N GLU A 24 -12.39 5.02 37.70
CA GLU A 24 -12.23 6.41 38.14
C GLU A 24 -10.81 6.94 37.87
N GLY A 25 -10.66 8.27 37.85
CA GLY A 25 -9.35 8.94 37.80
C GLY A 25 -8.71 9.07 36.43
N MET A 26 -9.42 8.76 35.33
CA MET A 26 -8.86 8.72 33.97
C MET A 26 -8.85 10.05 33.22
N SER A 27 -9.39 11.15 33.79
CA SER A 27 -9.56 12.45 33.12
C SER A 27 -8.23 13.14 32.69
N ARG A 28 -7.11 12.78 33.33
CA ARG A 28 -5.75 13.27 32.99
C ARG A 28 -4.80 12.19 32.52
N ALA A 29 -5.29 10.96 32.37
CA ALA A 29 -4.47 9.83 31.93
C ALA A 29 -4.19 9.90 30.43
N ARG A 30 -3.09 9.30 30.00
CA ARG A 30 -2.78 9.13 28.56
C ARG A 30 -3.81 8.17 27.94
N LYS A 31 -4.11 8.36 26.66
CA LYS A 31 -5.03 7.50 25.90
C LYS A 31 -4.75 6.01 26.11
N GLN A 32 -3.48 5.61 26.09
CA GLN A 32 -3.04 4.22 26.29
C GLN A 32 -3.36 3.72 27.71
N ASP A 33 -3.16 4.56 28.73
CA ASP A 33 -3.44 4.19 30.12
C ASP A 33 -4.94 3.98 30.34
N ILE A 34 -5.79 4.76 29.69
CA ILE A 34 -7.25 4.63 29.72
C ILE A 34 -7.67 3.30 29.06
N ILE A 35 -7.17 3.00 27.88
CA ILE A 35 -7.44 1.73 27.17
C ILE A 35 -7.02 0.55 28.02
N PHE A 36 -5.83 0.61 28.61
CA PHE A 36 -5.30 -0.44 29.47
C PHE A 36 -6.18 -0.67 30.70
N ALA A 37 -6.58 0.39 31.38
CA ALA A 37 -7.46 0.33 32.55
C ALA A 37 -8.86 -0.23 32.22
N LEU A 38 -9.44 0.18 31.09
CA LEU A 38 -10.70 -0.35 30.57
C LEU A 38 -10.63 -1.85 30.32
N LEU A 39 -9.64 -2.31 29.58
CA LEU A 39 -9.47 -3.74 29.27
C LEU A 39 -9.21 -4.57 30.52
N LYS A 40 -8.45 -4.03 31.47
CA LYS A 40 -8.18 -4.70 32.76
C LYS A 40 -9.45 -4.80 33.60
N ALA A 41 -10.30 -3.78 33.63
CA ALA A 41 -11.57 -3.78 34.34
C ALA A 41 -12.54 -4.82 33.73
N HIS A 42 -12.70 -4.84 32.41
CA HIS A 42 -13.53 -5.83 31.72
C HIS A 42 -13.06 -7.27 31.94
N ALA A 43 -11.76 -7.49 31.92
CA ALA A 43 -11.19 -8.82 32.19
C ALA A 43 -11.44 -9.27 33.62
N LYS A 44 -11.40 -8.35 34.60
CA LYS A 44 -11.74 -8.65 36.01
C LYS A 44 -13.21 -9.05 36.20
N ASN A 45 -14.09 -8.47 35.39
CA ASN A 45 -15.53 -8.80 35.39
C ASN A 45 -15.83 -10.14 34.68
N GLY A 46 -14.80 -10.89 34.25
CA GLY A 46 -14.98 -12.15 33.56
C GLY A 46 -15.33 -12.04 32.05
N GLU A 47 -15.34 -10.83 31.52
CA GLU A 47 -15.65 -10.58 30.13
C GLU A 47 -14.46 -10.89 29.21
N ASN A 48 -14.77 -11.39 28.01
CA ASN A 48 -13.75 -11.66 27.02
C ASN A 48 -13.23 -10.36 26.40
N ILE A 49 -11.92 -10.23 26.32
CA ILE A 49 -11.26 -9.16 25.61
C ILE A 49 -10.58 -9.71 24.36
N TYR A 50 -10.62 -8.94 23.27
CA TYR A 50 -10.09 -9.31 21.96
C TYR A 50 -9.09 -8.27 21.49
N GLY A 51 -8.16 -8.72 20.65
CA GLY A 51 -7.21 -7.85 20.00
C GLY A 51 -6.78 -8.48 18.68
N ASP A 52 -6.24 -7.64 17.82
CA ASP A 52 -5.70 -8.01 16.53
C ASP A 52 -4.44 -7.22 16.21
N GLY A 53 -3.71 -7.67 15.22
CA GLY A 53 -2.51 -7.02 14.73
C GLY A 53 -1.75 -7.91 13.76
N VAL A 54 -0.63 -7.38 13.27
CA VAL A 54 0.27 -8.07 12.35
C VAL A 54 1.44 -8.64 13.13
N LEU A 55 1.69 -9.93 12.97
CA LEU A 55 2.73 -10.64 13.71
C LEU A 55 4.13 -10.25 13.22
N GLU A 56 4.97 -9.83 14.15
CA GLU A 56 6.42 -9.75 14.00
C GLU A 56 7.07 -10.79 14.91
N ILE A 57 7.77 -11.76 14.32
CA ILE A 57 8.49 -12.78 15.07
C ILE A 57 9.92 -12.29 15.32
N LEU A 58 10.35 -12.30 16.59
CA LEU A 58 11.68 -11.90 17.00
C LEU A 58 12.66 -13.09 16.98
N GLN A 59 13.95 -12.80 17.05
CA GLN A 59 15.02 -13.82 16.99
C GLN A 59 14.89 -14.91 18.05
N ASP A 60 14.34 -14.59 19.22
CA ASP A 60 14.12 -15.52 20.31
C ASP A 60 12.94 -16.49 20.09
N GLY A 61 12.25 -16.38 18.94
CA GLY A 61 11.19 -17.30 18.53
C GLY A 61 9.80 -16.98 19.09
N PHE A 62 9.63 -15.94 19.91
CA PHE A 62 8.33 -15.37 20.26
C PHE A 62 8.01 -14.18 19.33
N GLY A 63 6.78 -13.66 19.38
CA GLY A 63 6.39 -12.54 18.54
C GLY A 63 5.47 -11.56 19.25
N PHE A 64 5.22 -10.44 18.56
CA PHE A 64 4.25 -9.45 18.94
C PHE A 64 3.30 -9.13 17.78
N LEU A 65 2.03 -8.89 18.10
CA LEU A 65 1.08 -8.30 17.16
C LEU A 65 1.25 -6.79 17.19
N ARG A 66 1.70 -6.24 16.07
CA ARG A 66 1.91 -4.80 15.86
C ARG A 66 0.66 -4.18 15.24
N SER A 67 0.35 -2.93 15.59
CA SER A 67 -0.79 -2.21 15.05
C SER A 67 -0.43 -1.47 13.77
N ALA A 68 -1.32 -1.54 12.77
CA ALA A 68 -1.22 -0.73 11.56
C ALA A 68 -1.36 0.78 11.87
N ASP A 69 -2.18 1.15 12.86
CA ASP A 69 -2.39 2.55 13.28
C ASP A 69 -1.11 3.22 13.77
N SER A 70 -0.14 2.46 14.29
CA SER A 70 1.19 2.93 14.65
C SER A 70 2.25 2.63 13.59
N SER A 71 1.83 2.30 12.38
CA SER A 71 2.71 1.88 11.29
C SER A 71 3.68 0.77 11.71
N TYR A 72 3.18 -0.18 12.49
CA TYR A 72 3.92 -1.34 13.03
C TYR A 72 5.09 -0.98 13.97
N LEU A 73 5.09 0.23 14.54
CA LEU A 73 6.06 0.60 15.56
C LEU A 73 5.82 -0.22 16.84
N ALA A 74 6.92 -0.68 17.44
CA ALA A 74 6.84 -1.34 18.74
C ALA A 74 6.27 -0.39 19.80
N GLY A 75 5.29 -0.86 20.54
CA GLY A 75 4.57 -0.08 21.54
C GLY A 75 4.18 -0.89 22.78
N PRO A 76 3.80 -0.23 23.86
CA PRO A 76 3.41 -0.88 25.12
C PRO A 76 2.08 -1.64 25.02
N ASP A 77 1.30 -1.41 23.99
CA ASP A 77 0.02 -2.02 23.68
C ASP A 77 0.11 -3.17 22.68
N ASP A 78 1.32 -3.60 22.35
CA ASP A 78 1.56 -4.79 21.54
C ASP A 78 1.11 -6.06 22.28
N ILE A 79 0.67 -7.05 21.52
CA ILE A 79 0.15 -8.30 22.09
C ILE A 79 1.20 -9.39 21.91
N TYR A 80 1.65 -9.97 22.99
CA TYR A 80 2.62 -11.07 22.99
C TYR A 80 2.02 -12.35 22.41
N VAL A 81 2.78 -13.01 21.56
CA VAL A 81 2.46 -14.32 20.97
C VAL A 81 3.55 -15.32 21.33
N SER A 82 3.16 -16.44 21.94
CA SER A 82 4.11 -17.43 22.42
C SER A 82 4.71 -18.29 21.30
N PRO A 83 5.94 -18.83 21.47
CA PRO A 83 6.54 -19.74 20.51
C PRO A 83 5.69 -20.99 20.24
N SER A 84 4.95 -21.46 21.22
CA SER A 84 4.05 -22.62 21.08
C SER A 84 2.90 -22.34 20.13
N GLN A 85 2.29 -21.15 20.21
CA GLN A 85 1.24 -20.73 19.27
C GLN A 85 1.78 -20.53 17.86
N ILE A 86 2.97 -19.93 17.73
CA ILE A 86 3.65 -19.75 16.43
C ILE A 86 3.87 -21.11 15.76
N ARG A 87 4.40 -22.08 16.47
CA ARG A 87 4.61 -23.44 15.93
C ARG A 87 3.30 -24.17 15.64
N ARG A 88 2.32 -24.08 16.55
CA ARG A 88 1.03 -24.79 16.41
C ARG A 88 0.28 -24.40 15.13
N PHE A 89 0.29 -23.14 14.78
CA PHE A 89 -0.44 -22.60 13.62
C PHE A 89 0.48 -22.29 12.42
N SER A 90 1.76 -22.65 12.51
CA SER A 90 2.76 -22.33 11.47
C SER A 90 2.77 -20.86 11.08
N LEU A 91 2.72 -19.99 12.09
CA LEU A 91 2.65 -18.55 11.90
C LEU A 91 3.98 -18.00 11.38
N ARG A 92 3.91 -16.97 10.57
CA ARG A 92 5.06 -16.25 10.01
C ARG A 92 4.90 -14.75 10.24
N THR A 93 6.01 -14.04 10.22
CA THR A 93 5.99 -12.58 10.20
C THR A 93 5.12 -12.08 9.04
N GLY A 94 4.25 -11.11 9.32
CA GLY A 94 3.27 -10.58 8.38
C GLY A 94 1.87 -11.20 8.50
N ASP A 95 1.69 -12.32 9.20
CA ASP A 95 0.35 -12.86 9.44
C ASP A 95 -0.49 -11.86 10.25
N THR A 96 -1.67 -11.53 9.76
CA THR A 96 -2.68 -10.74 10.49
C THR A 96 -3.48 -11.68 11.37
N ILE A 97 -3.43 -11.47 12.67
CA ILE A 97 -4.03 -12.37 13.66
C ILE A 97 -5.03 -11.60 14.50
N SER A 98 -6.22 -12.15 14.67
CA SER A 98 -7.20 -11.71 15.65
C SER A 98 -7.50 -12.82 16.64
N GLY A 99 -7.82 -12.46 17.88
CA GLY A 99 -8.15 -13.47 18.87
C GLY A 99 -8.42 -12.93 20.26
N LYS A 100 -8.70 -13.88 21.16
CA LYS A 100 -8.90 -13.56 22.57
C LYS A 100 -7.55 -13.29 23.23
N ILE A 101 -7.48 -12.18 23.97
CA ILE A 101 -6.29 -11.77 24.71
C ILE A 101 -6.56 -11.76 26.22
N ARG A 102 -5.49 -11.71 27.01
CA ARG A 102 -5.55 -11.49 28.45
C ARG A 102 -4.70 -10.30 28.86
N PRO A 103 -5.03 -9.60 29.94
CA PRO A 103 -4.18 -8.57 30.52
C PRO A 103 -2.87 -9.18 31.05
N PRO A 104 -1.82 -8.36 31.18
CA PRO A 104 -0.57 -8.79 31.78
C PRO A 104 -0.77 -9.25 33.24
N LYS A 105 -0.07 -10.30 33.62
CA LYS A 105 0.07 -10.76 35.00
C LYS A 105 1.12 -9.95 35.74
N ASP A 106 1.25 -10.18 37.05
CA ASP A 106 2.29 -9.55 37.84
C ASP A 106 3.68 -9.87 37.26
N GLY A 107 4.44 -8.83 36.97
CA GLY A 107 5.75 -8.94 36.31
C GLY A 107 5.74 -8.96 34.78
N GLU A 108 4.59 -9.08 34.13
CA GLU A 108 4.45 -8.98 32.68
C GLU A 108 4.13 -7.52 32.26
N ARG A 109 4.62 -7.15 31.08
CA ARG A 109 4.42 -5.79 30.53
C ARG A 109 3.30 -5.71 29.49
N TYR A 110 3.05 -6.80 28.75
CA TYR A 110 2.21 -6.84 27.57
C TYR A 110 0.95 -7.68 27.75
N PHE A 111 -0.10 -7.35 27.01
CA PHE A 111 -1.20 -8.28 26.78
C PHE A 111 -0.66 -9.54 26.11
N ALA A 112 -1.31 -10.67 26.32
CA ALA A 112 -0.91 -11.93 25.71
C ALA A 112 -2.08 -12.57 24.96
N LEU A 113 -1.80 -13.10 23.77
CA LEU A 113 -2.77 -13.86 23.00
C LEU A 113 -3.09 -15.18 23.70
N LEU A 114 -4.35 -15.40 24.05
CA LEU A 114 -4.83 -16.63 24.67
C LEU A 114 -5.25 -17.66 23.63
N LYS A 115 -6.10 -17.21 22.69
CA LYS A 115 -6.68 -18.09 21.67
C LYS A 115 -6.69 -17.35 20.33
N VAL A 116 -6.13 -17.98 19.32
CA VAL A 116 -6.21 -17.50 17.93
C VAL A 116 -7.64 -17.67 17.44
N GLY A 117 -8.24 -16.61 16.97
CA GLY A 117 -9.59 -16.58 16.39
C GLY A 117 -9.56 -16.68 14.88
N GLU A 118 -8.78 -15.79 14.24
CA GLU A 118 -8.60 -15.76 12.79
C GLU A 118 -7.12 -15.53 12.44
N ILE A 119 -6.72 -16.00 11.27
CA ILE A 119 -5.41 -15.75 10.65
C ILE A 119 -5.67 -15.27 9.22
N ASN A 120 -5.23 -14.05 8.91
CA ASN A 120 -5.43 -13.41 7.59
C ASN A 120 -6.90 -13.40 7.15
N PHE A 121 -7.79 -13.10 8.11
CA PHE A 121 -9.26 -13.07 7.92
C PHE A 121 -9.88 -14.41 7.53
N ASP A 122 -9.23 -15.51 7.89
CA ASP A 122 -9.69 -16.86 7.65
C ASP A 122 -9.56 -17.72 8.94
N LYS A 123 -10.24 -18.88 8.93
CA LYS A 123 -10.18 -19.79 10.06
C LYS A 123 -8.77 -20.34 10.26
N PRO A 124 -8.31 -20.52 11.52
CA PRO A 124 -6.95 -20.99 11.80
C PRO A 124 -6.60 -22.36 11.20
N GLU A 125 -7.61 -23.20 10.96
CA GLU A 125 -7.44 -24.52 10.37
C GLU A 125 -6.92 -24.42 8.92
N ASN A 126 -7.38 -23.42 8.16
CA ASN A 126 -6.99 -23.20 6.78
C ASN A 126 -5.55 -22.71 6.64
N ALA A 127 -5.00 -22.06 7.66
CA ALA A 127 -3.64 -21.53 7.64
C ALA A 127 -2.55 -22.61 7.56
N LYS A 128 -2.85 -23.86 7.96
CA LYS A 128 -1.88 -24.96 7.95
C LYS A 128 -1.56 -25.52 6.57
N ASN A 129 -2.50 -25.41 5.64
CA ASN A 129 -2.41 -26.01 4.30
C ASN A 129 -2.09 -25.01 3.21
N LYS A 130 -1.67 -23.80 3.56
CA LYS A 130 -1.31 -22.76 2.60
C LYS A 130 0.01 -23.08 1.89
N VAL A 131 0.07 -22.75 0.61
CA VAL A 131 1.30 -22.76 -0.16
C VAL A 131 2.08 -21.48 0.13
N PRO A 132 3.36 -21.55 0.51
CA PRO A 132 4.19 -20.35 0.71
C PRO A 132 4.24 -19.48 -0.55
N PHE A 133 4.27 -18.18 -0.38
CA PHE A 133 4.24 -17.20 -1.49
C PHE A 133 5.32 -17.47 -2.55
N GLU A 134 6.49 -17.88 -2.12
CA GLU A 134 7.63 -18.18 -2.98
C GLU A 134 7.40 -19.36 -3.92
N ASN A 135 6.46 -20.26 -3.56
CA ASN A 135 6.12 -21.46 -4.31
C ASN A 135 4.86 -21.30 -5.17
N LEU A 136 4.18 -20.14 -5.10
CA LEU A 136 3.02 -19.86 -5.91
C LEU A 136 3.41 -19.60 -7.37
N THR A 137 2.58 -20.04 -8.32
CA THR A 137 2.82 -19.93 -9.76
C THR A 137 2.51 -18.52 -10.26
N PRO A 138 3.51 -17.73 -10.72
CA PRO A 138 3.27 -16.36 -11.19
C PRO A 138 2.68 -16.33 -12.59
N LEU A 139 1.67 -15.49 -12.78
CA LEU A 139 1.05 -15.20 -14.07
C LEU A 139 1.18 -13.72 -14.44
N PHE A 140 0.97 -13.41 -15.71
CA PHE A 140 0.71 -12.03 -16.13
C PHE A 140 -0.63 -11.55 -15.58
N ALA A 141 -0.74 -10.23 -15.38
CA ALA A 141 -2.01 -9.61 -15.08
C ALA A 141 -3.02 -9.89 -16.21
N ASN A 142 -4.18 -10.42 -15.87
CA ASN A 142 -5.27 -10.80 -16.80
C ASN A 142 -6.63 -10.29 -16.35
N GLU A 143 -6.71 -9.69 -15.17
CA GLU A 143 -7.91 -9.06 -14.64
C GLU A 143 -7.63 -7.58 -14.40
N ARG A 144 -8.41 -6.71 -15.07
CA ARG A 144 -8.21 -5.27 -15.01
C ARG A 144 -8.70 -4.68 -13.71
N LEU A 145 -7.89 -3.84 -13.10
CA LEU A 145 -8.29 -2.91 -12.05
C LEU A 145 -8.78 -1.61 -12.73
N LYS A 146 -10.06 -1.54 -13.06
CA LYS A 146 -10.67 -0.37 -13.67
C LYS A 146 -10.65 0.79 -12.70
N LEU A 147 -10.04 1.91 -13.09
CA LEU A 147 -9.92 3.09 -12.25
C LEU A 147 -11.06 4.09 -12.47
N GLU A 148 -11.59 4.20 -13.68
CA GLU A 148 -12.68 5.09 -14.03
C GLU A 148 -13.89 4.91 -13.12
N LEU A 149 -14.38 6.00 -12.51
CA LEU A 149 -15.57 6.00 -11.65
C LEU A 149 -16.86 6.23 -12.44
N GLY A 150 -16.79 6.84 -13.63
CA GLY A 150 -17.92 7.11 -14.51
C GLY A 150 -18.89 8.20 -13.99
N ASN A 151 -18.45 9.03 -13.05
CA ASN A 151 -19.27 10.09 -12.45
C ASN A 151 -19.17 11.44 -13.18
N GLY A 152 -18.27 11.55 -14.16
CA GLY A 152 -18.06 12.77 -14.95
C GLY A 152 -17.38 13.90 -14.17
N SER A 153 -16.81 13.63 -12.99
CA SER A 153 -16.07 14.64 -12.23
C SER A 153 -14.71 14.93 -12.86
N THR A 154 -14.14 16.10 -12.53
CA THR A 154 -12.78 16.46 -12.96
C THR A 154 -11.72 15.54 -12.32
N GLU A 155 -12.00 14.96 -11.16
CA GLU A 155 -11.12 14.01 -10.46
C GLU A 155 -11.05 12.68 -11.21
N ASP A 156 -12.16 12.24 -11.83
CA ASP A 156 -12.23 11.03 -12.64
C ASP A 156 -11.42 11.10 -13.94
N LEU A 157 -11.08 12.30 -14.42
CA LEU A 157 -10.24 12.47 -15.61
C LEU A 157 -8.89 11.78 -15.47
N THR A 158 -8.29 11.83 -14.29
CA THR A 158 -7.01 11.12 -14.02
C THR A 158 -7.17 9.61 -14.21
N ALA A 159 -8.19 9.03 -13.62
CA ALA A 159 -8.50 7.61 -13.72
C ALA A 159 -8.81 7.20 -15.17
N ARG A 160 -9.61 7.99 -15.87
CA ARG A 160 -9.96 7.78 -17.28
C ARG A 160 -8.74 7.78 -18.20
N VAL A 161 -7.83 8.75 -18.01
CA VAL A 161 -6.60 8.84 -18.81
C VAL A 161 -5.68 7.65 -18.54
N ILE A 162 -5.50 7.25 -17.27
CA ILE A 162 -4.67 6.08 -16.94
C ILE A 162 -5.25 4.80 -17.55
N ASP A 163 -6.56 4.61 -17.47
CA ASP A 163 -7.24 3.46 -18.03
C ASP A 163 -7.06 3.31 -19.55
N MET A 164 -6.85 4.42 -20.27
CA MET A 164 -6.57 4.41 -21.71
C MET A 164 -5.07 4.34 -22.04
N ALA A 165 -4.25 5.07 -21.29
CA ALA A 165 -2.81 5.18 -21.59
C ALA A 165 -2.00 4.01 -21.04
N ALA A 166 -2.31 3.57 -19.82
CA ALA A 166 -1.56 2.54 -19.11
C ALA A 166 -2.51 1.75 -18.17
N PRO A 167 -3.35 0.86 -18.71
CA PRO A 167 -4.29 0.08 -17.91
C PRO A 167 -3.58 -0.73 -16.84
N VAL A 168 -4.17 -0.80 -15.65
CA VAL A 168 -3.64 -1.52 -14.50
C VAL A 168 -4.38 -2.85 -14.36
N GLY A 169 -3.65 -3.92 -14.08
CA GLY A 169 -4.23 -5.23 -13.78
C GLY A 169 -3.80 -5.78 -12.42
N LYS A 170 -4.58 -6.73 -11.90
CA LYS A 170 -4.22 -7.48 -10.68
C LYS A 170 -2.90 -8.21 -10.91
N GLY A 171 -1.92 -7.95 -10.05
CA GLY A 171 -0.55 -8.46 -10.20
C GLY A 171 0.41 -7.54 -10.96
N GLN A 172 0.01 -6.32 -11.29
CA GLN A 172 0.83 -5.35 -12.01
C GLN A 172 2.02 -4.86 -11.19
N ARG A 173 3.17 -4.66 -11.84
CA ARG A 173 4.33 -3.92 -11.33
C ARG A 173 4.38 -2.57 -12.03
N GLY A 174 3.73 -1.57 -11.47
CA GLY A 174 3.59 -0.25 -12.07
C GLY A 174 4.56 0.78 -11.48
N LEU A 175 5.12 1.63 -12.34
CA LEU A 175 5.86 2.81 -11.96
C LEU A 175 5.11 4.09 -12.37
N ILE A 176 4.97 5.02 -11.44
CA ILE A 176 4.58 6.40 -11.72
C ILE A 176 5.86 7.22 -11.70
N VAL A 177 6.35 7.54 -12.88
CA VAL A 177 7.61 8.29 -13.08
C VAL A 177 7.31 9.78 -12.94
N SER A 178 7.82 10.40 -11.89
CA SER A 178 7.40 11.72 -11.46
C SER A 178 8.56 12.67 -11.25
N PRO A 179 8.67 13.74 -12.06
CA PRO A 179 9.48 14.90 -11.70
C PRO A 179 8.93 15.62 -10.46
N PRO A 180 9.73 16.43 -9.77
CA PRO A 180 9.22 17.25 -8.67
C PRO A 180 8.07 18.18 -9.12
N LYS A 181 7.04 18.35 -8.26
CA LYS A 181 5.88 19.24 -8.47
C LYS A 181 5.02 18.90 -9.68
N SER A 182 4.94 17.65 -10.09
CA SER A 182 4.14 17.20 -11.24
C SER A 182 2.75 16.66 -10.90
N GLY A 183 2.30 16.76 -9.64
CA GLY A 183 0.97 16.29 -9.21
C GLY A 183 0.95 14.82 -8.76
N LYS A 184 2.10 14.26 -8.39
CA LYS A 184 2.28 12.88 -7.93
C LYS A 184 1.28 12.47 -6.82
N THR A 185 1.18 13.26 -5.75
CA THR A 185 0.35 12.96 -4.58
C THR A 185 -1.14 12.91 -4.95
N MET A 186 -1.62 13.87 -5.74
CA MET A 186 -2.99 13.88 -6.25
C MET A 186 -3.31 12.63 -7.07
N MET A 187 -2.39 12.24 -7.94
CA MET A 187 -2.56 11.03 -8.75
C MET A 187 -2.64 9.78 -7.88
N MET A 188 -1.79 9.63 -6.88
CA MET A 188 -1.81 8.52 -5.95
C MET A 188 -3.13 8.47 -5.16
N GLN A 189 -3.64 9.62 -4.70
CA GLN A 189 -4.94 9.71 -4.04
C GLN A 189 -6.08 9.26 -4.96
N ASN A 190 -6.10 9.75 -6.20
CA ASN A 190 -7.12 9.37 -7.19
C ASN A 190 -7.10 7.87 -7.49
N ILE A 191 -5.92 7.27 -7.68
CA ILE A 191 -5.79 5.82 -7.88
C ILE A 191 -6.30 5.06 -6.64
N ALA A 192 -5.92 5.49 -5.43
CA ALA A 192 -6.36 4.85 -4.19
C ALA A 192 -7.88 4.91 -4.02
N GLN A 193 -8.49 6.06 -4.26
CA GLN A 193 -9.95 6.25 -4.20
C GLN A 193 -10.68 5.41 -5.24
N SER A 194 -10.16 5.37 -6.47
CA SER A 194 -10.72 4.54 -7.54
C SER A 194 -10.70 3.06 -7.22
N ILE A 195 -9.57 2.56 -6.70
CA ILE A 195 -9.45 1.15 -6.28
C ILE A 195 -10.41 0.85 -5.13
N ALA A 196 -10.47 1.71 -4.12
CA ALA A 196 -11.37 1.53 -2.98
C ALA A 196 -12.85 1.54 -3.37
N ALA A 197 -13.23 2.32 -4.39
CA ALA A 197 -14.60 2.42 -4.88
C ALA A 197 -14.99 1.27 -5.81
N ASN A 198 -14.12 0.93 -6.78
CA ASN A 198 -14.43 -0.04 -7.82
C ASN A 198 -14.06 -1.48 -7.45
N HIS A 199 -13.09 -1.65 -6.55
CA HIS A 199 -12.53 -2.95 -6.17
C HIS A 199 -12.51 -3.15 -4.65
N PRO A 200 -13.69 -3.15 -3.98
CA PRO A 200 -13.77 -3.33 -2.53
C PRO A 200 -13.29 -4.71 -2.05
N GLU A 201 -13.16 -5.68 -2.95
CA GLU A 201 -12.58 -7.00 -2.69
C GLU A 201 -11.07 -6.95 -2.48
N CYS A 202 -10.40 -5.91 -3.01
CA CYS A 202 -8.96 -5.75 -2.90
C CYS A 202 -8.57 -5.17 -1.54
N TYR A 203 -7.53 -5.74 -0.94
CA TYR A 203 -6.91 -5.17 0.26
C TYR A 203 -5.93 -4.07 -0.14
N LEU A 204 -6.31 -2.82 0.08
CA LEU A 204 -5.52 -1.66 -0.31
C LEU A 204 -4.60 -1.21 0.83
N ILE A 205 -3.31 -1.13 0.56
CA ILE A 205 -2.28 -0.57 1.44
C ILE A 205 -1.61 0.61 0.74
N VAL A 206 -1.57 1.76 1.39
CA VAL A 206 -0.78 2.91 0.98
C VAL A 206 0.44 3.00 1.88
N LEU A 207 1.62 2.86 1.31
CA LEU A 207 2.91 2.91 2.01
C LEU A 207 3.64 4.19 1.65
N LEU A 208 3.81 5.08 2.64
CA LEU A 208 4.47 6.37 2.51
C LEU A 208 5.83 6.32 3.20
N ILE A 209 6.90 6.47 2.43
CA ILE A 209 8.29 6.40 2.92
C ILE A 209 8.97 7.75 2.74
N ASP A 210 9.48 8.31 3.84
CA ASP A 210 10.21 9.59 3.85
C ASP A 210 9.34 10.75 3.30
N GLU A 211 8.02 10.67 3.52
CA GLU A 211 7.05 11.71 3.17
C GLU A 211 6.78 12.64 4.38
N ARG A 212 6.13 13.76 4.11
CA ARG A 212 5.83 14.77 5.14
C ARG A 212 4.64 14.34 5.99
N PRO A 213 4.62 14.65 7.31
CA PRO A 213 3.51 14.29 8.19
C PRO A 213 2.15 14.84 7.72
N GLU A 214 2.11 16.04 7.14
CA GLU A 214 0.88 16.63 6.59
C GLU A 214 0.35 15.84 5.39
N GLU A 215 1.21 15.32 4.51
CA GLU A 215 0.82 14.48 3.37
C GLU A 215 0.30 13.12 3.83
N VAL A 216 0.89 12.57 4.89
CA VAL A 216 0.40 11.33 5.54
C VAL A 216 -1.01 11.54 6.09
N THR A 217 -1.24 12.63 6.81
CA THR A 217 -2.54 12.94 7.40
C THR A 217 -3.61 13.15 6.33
N GLU A 218 -3.27 13.81 5.23
CA GLU A 218 -4.17 14.01 4.10
C GLU A 218 -4.55 12.68 3.44
N MET A 219 -3.56 11.80 3.22
CA MET A 219 -3.80 10.47 2.67
C MET A 219 -4.71 9.63 3.58
N GLN A 220 -4.46 9.64 4.90
CA GLN A 220 -5.29 8.94 5.88
C GLN A 220 -6.75 9.41 5.89
N ARG A 221 -7.00 10.69 5.62
CA ARG A 221 -8.35 11.27 5.58
C ARG A 221 -9.07 11.03 4.26
N SER A 222 -8.33 10.95 3.16
CA SER A 222 -8.89 10.88 1.80
C SER A 222 -9.06 9.45 1.28
N VAL A 223 -8.33 8.47 1.81
CA VAL A 223 -8.30 7.10 1.29
C VAL A 223 -8.95 6.11 2.25
N ARG A 224 -9.85 5.28 1.71
CA ARG A 224 -10.42 4.13 2.43
C ARG A 224 -9.52 2.91 2.21
N GLY A 225 -8.51 2.78 3.04
CA GLY A 225 -7.53 1.70 2.99
C GLY A 225 -6.59 1.79 4.18
N GLU A 226 -5.67 0.86 4.29
CA GLU A 226 -4.64 0.91 5.31
C GLU A 226 -3.54 1.88 4.87
N VAL A 227 -3.30 2.94 5.63
CA VAL A 227 -2.22 3.90 5.38
C VAL A 227 -1.12 3.68 6.40
N VAL A 228 0.04 3.26 5.93
CA VAL A 228 1.24 2.98 6.73
C VAL A 228 2.33 3.95 6.31
N SER A 229 3.02 4.55 7.26
CA SER A 229 4.01 5.58 6.96
C SER A 229 5.26 5.49 7.83
N SER A 230 6.34 5.99 7.28
CA SER A 230 7.54 6.40 8.01
C SER A 230 7.97 7.75 7.45
N THR A 231 7.84 8.80 8.27
CA THR A 231 8.02 10.19 7.86
C THR A 231 9.48 10.60 7.79
N PHE A 232 9.79 11.73 7.15
CA PHE A 232 11.16 12.16 6.87
C PHE A 232 12.01 12.42 8.12
N ASP A 233 11.41 12.63 9.27
CA ASP A 233 12.03 12.82 10.57
C ASP A 233 12.45 11.50 11.25
N GLU A 234 12.02 10.35 10.73
CA GLU A 234 12.40 9.03 11.21
C GLU A 234 13.70 8.53 10.54
N PRO A 235 14.47 7.66 11.21
CA PRO A 235 15.71 7.13 10.64
C PRO A 235 15.46 6.15 9.49
N ALA A 236 16.43 6.02 8.58
CA ALA A 236 16.36 5.12 7.43
C ALA A 236 16.06 3.64 7.80
N SER A 237 16.53 3.18 8.95
CA SER A 237 16.22 1.84 9.48
C SER A 237 14.74 1.63 9.72
N ARG A 238 14.03 2.69 10.12
CA ARG A 238 12.58 2.66 10.31
C ARG A 238 11.85 2.55 8.99
N HIS A 239 12.27 3.29 7.96
CA HIS A 239 11.71 3.17 6.60
C HIS A 239 11.80 1.73 6.07
N VAL A 240 12.95 1.10 6.25
CA VAL A 240 13.17 -0.29 5.85
C VAL A 240 12.27 -1.25 6.65
N GLN A 241 12.21 -1.10 7.98
CA GLN A 241 11.40 -1.97 8.85
C GLN A 241 9.91 -1.93 8.45
N VAL A 242 9.36 -0.73 8.24
CA VAL A 242 7.95 -0.56 7.85
C VAL A 242 7.69 -1.22 6.50
N ALA A 243 8.56 -0.99 5.52
CA ALA A 243 8.41 -1.59 4.20
C ALA A 243 8.48 -3.13 4.25
N GLU A 244 9.38 -3.69 5.05
CA GLU A 244 9.47 -5.15 5.22
C GLU A 244 8.24 -5.74 5.91
N MET A 245 7.66 -5.06 6.90
CA MET A 245 6.41 -5.50 7.51
C MET A 245 5.24 -5.48 6.53
N VAL A 246 5.13 -4.42 5.71
CA VAL A 246 4.07 -4.30 4.70
C VAL A 246 4.17 -5.40 3.65
N ILE A 247 5.36 -5.66 3.11
CA ILE A 247 5.51 -6.68 2.06
C ILE A 247 5.27 -8.10 2.60
N GLU A 248 5.71 -8.39 3.82
CA GLU A 248 5.44 -9.69 4.44
C GLU A 248 3.94 -9.88 4.73
N LYS A 249 3.25 -8.82 5.23
CA LYS A 249 1.80 -8.84 5.36
C LYS A 249 1.10 -9.12 4.04
N ALA A 250 1.47 -8.40 2.99
CA ALA A 250 0.89 -8.58 1.67
C ALA A 250 1.06 -10.01 1.15
N LYS A 251 2.25 -10.58 1.29
CA LYS A 251 2.51 -11.98 0.91
C LYS A 251 1.64 -12.96 1.69
N ARG A 252 1.47 -12.76 3.01
CA ARG A 252 0.60 -13.63 3.83
C ARG A 252 -0.85 -13.56 3.39
N LEU A 253 -1.36 -12.37 3.06
CA LEU A 253 -2.71 -12.21 2.53
C LEU A 253 -2.90 -12.92 1.17
N VAL A 254 -1.92 -12.83 0.29
CA VAL A 254 -1.94 -13.51 -1.02
C VAL A 254 -1.91 -15.03 -0.87
N GLU A 255 -1.18 -15.59 0.09
CA GLU A 255 -1.21 -17.02 0.43
C GLU A 255 -2.62 -17.51 0.81
N HIS A 256 -3.46 -16.59 1.31
CA HIS A 256 -4.88 -16.81 1.59
C HIS A 256 -5.81 -16.37 0.43
N LYS A 257 -5.28 -16.31 -0.80
CA LYS A 257 -6.02 -15.99 -2.04
C LYS A 257 -6.67 -14.60 -2.04
N LYS A 258 -6.12 -13.65 -1.28
CA LYS A 258 -6.58 -12.25 -1.30
C LYS A 258 -5.89 -11.50 -2.41
N ASP A 259 -6.62 -10.55 -3.00
CA ASP A 259 -6.05 -9.57 -3.92
C ASP A 259 -5.56 -8.38 -3.10
N VAL A 260 -4.26 -8.10 -3.17
CA VAL A 260 -3.62 -7.02 -2.42
C VAL A 260 -3.06 -5.99 -3.37
N VAL A 261 -3.31 -4.73 -3.11
CA VAL A 261 -2.75 -3.60 -3.85
C VAL A 261 -1.92 -2.74 -2.89
N ILE A 262 -0.64 -2.56 -3.21
CA ILE A 262 0.26 -1.64 -2.51
C ILE A 262 0.51 -0.43 -3.40
N LEU A 263 0.19 0.75 -2.89
CA LEU A 263 0.60 2.03 -3.47
C LEU A 263 1.78 2.56 -2.66
N LEU A 264 2.96 2.61 -3.27
CA LEU A 264 4.20 3.01 -2.60
C LEU A 264 4.65 4.40 -3.05
N ASP A 265 4.75 5.33 -2.14
CA ASP A 265 5.35 6.64 -2.35
C ASP A 265 6.53 6.85 -1.37
N SER A 266 7.76 6.71 -1.82
CA SER A 266 8.27 6.38 -3.14
C SER A 266 9.30 5.24 -3.09
N ILE A 267 9.42 4.50 -4.19
CA ILE A 267 10.46 3.47 -4.33
C ILE A 267 11.87 4.08 -4.31
N THR A 268 12.02 5.29 -4.82
CA THR A 268 13.30 6.01 -4.82
C THR A 268 13.80 6.26 -3.41
N ARG A 269 12.91 6.74 -2.53
CA ARG A 269 13.26 7.00 -1.12
C ARG A 269 13.48 5.71 -0.34
N LEU A 270 12.70 4.68 -0.62
CA LEU A 270 12.91 3.35 -0.03
C LEU A 270 14.28 2.79 -0.44
N ALA A 271 14.66 2.90 -1.71
CA ALA A 271 15.97 2.48 -2.19
C ALA A 271 17.12 3.27 -1.53
N ARG A 272 16.97 4.57 -1.34
CA ARG A 272 17.92 5.41 -0.58
C ARG A 272 18.07 4.95 0.88
N ALA A 273 16.94 4.62 1.53
CA ALA A 273 16.95 4.10 2.89
C ALA A 273 17.73 2.78 3.00
N TYR A 274 17.50 1.86 2.07
CA TYR A 274 18.28 0.63 2.00
C TYR A 274 19.77 0.89 1.76
N ASN A 275 20.11 1.83 0.88
CA ASN A 275 21.51 2.22 0.64
C ASN A 275 22.21 2.76 1.89
N THR A 276 21.46 3.40 2.78
CA THR A 276 21.98 3.93 4.05
C THR A 276 22.16 2.83 5.10
N VAL A 277 21.24 1.86 5.14
CA VAL A 277 21.18 0.85 6.22
C VAL A 277 22.06 -0.37 5.94
N ILE A 278 22.28 -0.69 4.65
CA ILE A 278 23.05 -1.89 4.30
C ILE A 278 24.53 -1.74 4.71
N PRO A 279 25.17 -2.80 5.23
CA PRO A 279 26.60 -2.79 5.43
C PRO A 279 27.32 -2.56 4.10
N SER A 280 28.32 -1.67 4.10
CA SER A 280 29.09 -1.37 2.89
C SER A 280 29.71 -2.60 2.29
N SER A 281 29.49 -2.84 1.00
CA SER A 281 30.13 -3.93 0.24
C SER A 281 31.56 -3.60 -0.16
N GLY A 282 31.99 -2.34 0.00
CA GLY A 282 33.24 -1.82 -0.52
C GLY A 282 33.22 -1.54 -2.04
N LYS A 283 32.08 -1.81 -2.72
CA LYS A 283 31.88 -1.54 -4.15
C LYS A 283 30.74 -0.55 -4.33
N VAL A 284 31.06 0.66 -4.74
CA VAL A 284 30.09 1.73 -4.98
C VAL A 284 29.92 1.89 -6.49
N LEU A 285 28.66 1.81 -6.93
CA LEU A 285 28.26 2.06 -8.30
C LEU A 285 28.14 3.56 -8.58
N THR A 286 27.93 3.93 -9.84
CA THR A 286 27.63 5.31 -10.23
C THR A 286 26.49 5.90 -9.37
N GLY A 287 26.60 7.17 -9.00
CA GLY A 287 25.61 7.85 -8.17
C GLY A 287 25.69 7.56 -6.67
N GLY A 288 26.72 6.85 -6.19
CA GLY A 288 26.90 6.57 -4.76
C GLY A 288 26.04 5.43 -4.22
N VAL A 289 25.57 4.54 -5.10
CA VAL A 289 24.77 3.37 -4.72
C VAL A 289 25.68 2.19 -4.42
N ASP A 290 25.57 1.58 -3.23
CA ASP A 290 26.27 0.34 -2.92
C ASP A 290 25.79 -0.80 -3.83
N ALA A 291 26.69 -1.66 -4.25
CA ALA A 291 26.39 -2.76 -5.18
C ALA A 291 25.27 -3.69 -4.69
N ASN A 292 25.09 -3.83 -3.39
CA ASN A 292 24.07 -4.68 -2.76
C ASN A 292 22.79 -3.93 -2.35
N ALA A 293 22.78 -2.60 -2.41
CA ALA A 293 21.70 -1.76 -1.86
C ALA A 293 20.34 -1.98 -2.53
N LEU A 294 20.33 -2.21 -3.84
CA LEU A 294 19.08 -2.31 -4.61
C LEU A 294 18.48 -3.72 -4.63
N HIS A 295 19.16 -4.73 -4.09
CA HIS A 295 18.68 -6.10 -4.13
C HIS A 295 17.35 -6.28 -3.36
N ARG A 296 17.26 -5.78 -2.12
CA ARG A 296 16.04 -5.88 -1.31
C ARG A 296 14.88 -5.05 -1.87
N PRO A 297 15.04 -3.75 -2.23
CA PRO A 297 13.96 -3.00 -2.86
C PRO A 297 13.52 -3.58 -4.21
N LYS A 298 14.42 -4.18 -5.01
CA LYS A 298 14.02 -4.92 -6.21
C LYS A 298 13.20 -6.16 -5.88
N ARG A 299 13.54 -6.90 -4.83
CA ARG A 299 12.72 -8.03 -4.35
C ARG A 299 11.35 -7.57 -3.85
N PHE A 300 11.28 -6.42 -3.17
CA PHE A 300 10.01 -5.82 -2.78
C PHE A 300 9.13 -5.57 -4.00
N PHE A 301 9.60 -4.78 -4.95
CA PHE A 301 8.84 -4.43 -6.16
C PHE A 301 8.59 -5.64 -7.07
N GLY A 302 9.56 -6.51 -7.19
CA GLY A 302 9.48 -7.75 -7.97
C GLY A 302 8.55 -8.82 -7.38
N ALA A 303 8.09 -8.65 -6.14
CA ALA A 303 7.11 -9.55 -5.54
C ALA A 303 5.72 -9.43 -6.20
N ALA A 304 5.41 -8.29 -6.84
CA ALA A 304 4.13 -8.10 -7.52
C ALA A 304 3.93 -9.12 -8.64
N ARG A 305 2.83 -9.86 -8.57
CA ARG A 305 2.43 -10.90 -9.52
C ARG A 305 0.97 -11.28 -9.39
N ASN A 306 0.37 -11.73 -10.46
CA ASN A 306 -0.87 -12.48 -10.42
C ASN A 306 -0.55 -13.96 -10.17
N ILE A 307 -1.43 -14.70 -9.51
CA ILE A 307 -1.18 -16.07 -9.04
C ILE A 307 -2.20 -17.03 -9.63
N GLU A 308 -1.71 -18.17 -10.15
CA GLU A 308 -2.57 -19.20 -10.74
C GLU A 308 -3.50 -19.85 -9.72
N GLU A 309 -3.00 -20.07 -8.50
CA GLU A 309 -3.76 -20.68 -7.41
C GLU A 309 -4.81 -19.74 -6.78
N GLY A 310 -4.85 -18.50 -7.21
CA GLY A 310 -5.75 -17.43 -6.76
C GLY A 310 -5.06 -16.40 -5.88
N GLY A 311 -5.63 -15.20 -5.88
CA GLY A 311 -5.04 -14.02 -5.27
C GLY A 311 -4.03 -13.31 -6.18
N SER A 312 -3.66 -12.10 -5.81
CA SER A 312 -2.71 -11.29 -6.55
C SER A 312 -2.00 -10.28 -5.64
N LEU A 313 -0.80 -9.89 -6.01
CA LEU A 313 -0.09 -8.77 -5.42
C LEU A 313 0.21 -7.75 -6.50
N THR A 314 -0.44 -6.60 -6.42
CA THR A 314 -0.22 -5.44 -7.28
C THR A 314 0.62 -4.41 -6.53
N ILE A 315 1.67 -3.89 -7.14
CA ILE A 315 2.47 -2.81 -6.57
C ILE A 315 2.58 -1.69 -7.60
N ILE A 316 2.07 -0.51 -7.23
CA ILE A 316 2.24 0.73 -8.00
C ILE A 316 3.11 1.66 -7.15
N ALA A 317 4.30 1.95 -7.64
CA ALA A 317 5.28 2.74 -6.91
C ALA A 317 5.61 4.02 -7.67
N THR A 318 5.81 5.12 -6.94
CA THR A 318 6.33 6.34 -7.53
C THR A 318 7.85 6.28 -7.61
N ALA A 319 8.40 6.66 -8.76
CA ALA A 319 9.83 6.82 -8.98
C ALA A 319 10.14 8.29 -9.27
N LEU A 320 11.07 8.86 -8.51
CA LEU A 320 11.44 10.26 -8.64
C LEU A 320 12.51 10.40 -9.72
N VAL A 321 12.30 11.34 -10.64
CA VAL A 321 13.24 11.68 -11.72
C VAL A 321 13.46 13.20 -11.74
N ASP A 322 14.48 13.65 -12.47
CA ASP A 322 14.81 15.09 -12.62
C ASP A 322 14.98 15.83 -11.28
N THR A 323 15.48 15.13 -10.27
CA THR A 323 15.74 15.68 -8.92
C THR A 323 17.09 16.37 -8.81
N GLY A 324 17.93 16.27 -9.84
CA GLY A 324 19.33 16.69 -9.81
C GLY A 324 20.26 15.69 -9.10
N SER A 325 19.75 14.55 -8.62
CA SER A 325 20.52 13.50 -7.96
C SER A 325 20.84 12.36 -8.92
N ARG A 326 22.12 12.11 -9.16
CA ARG A 326 22.57 10.94 -9.94
C ARG A 326 22.17 9.61 -9.31
N MET A 327 22.02 9.57 -7.99
CA MET A 327 21.52 8.39 -7.29
C MET A 327 20.11 8.04 -7.73
N ASP A 328 19.23 9.03 -7.86
CA ASP A 328 17.84 8.82 -8.27
C ASP A 328 17.75 8.32 -9.72
N ASP A 329 18.61 8.84 -10.60
CA ASP A 329 18.68 8.38 -12.00
C ASP A 329 19.07 6.89 -12.07
N VAL A 330 20.07 6.48 -11.29
CA VAL A 330 20.49 5.06 -11.21
C VAL A 330 19.37 4.20 -10.63
N ILE A 331 18.71 4.64 -9.57
CA ILE A 331 17.59 3.92 -8.95
C ILE A 331 16.47 3.75 -9.98
N TYR A 332 16.08 4.82 -10.67
CA TYR A 332 15.04 4.75 -11.69
C TYR A 332 15.37 3.77 -12.81
N GLU A 333 16.55 3.83 -13.40
CA GLU A 333 16.96 2.91 -14.48
C GLU A 333 16.95 1.44 -14.01
N GLU A 334 17.32 1.17 -12.79
CA GLU A 334 17.30 -0.17 -12.21
C GLU A 334 15.87 -0.72 -11.99
N PHE A 335 14.91 0.13 -11.64
CA PHE A 335 13.51 -0.27 -11.46
C PHE A 335 12.70 -0.30 -12.76
N LYS A 336 13.03 0.56 -13.73
CA LYS A 336 12.42 0.59 -15.06
C LYS A 336 12.48 -0.78 -15.75
N GLY A 337 13.61 -1.49 -15.62
CA GLY A 337 13.76 -2.85 -16.13
C GLY A 337 12.92 -3.92 -15.42
N THR A 338 12.48 -3.64 -14.19
CA THR A 338 11.70 -4.58 -13.37
C THR A 338 10.19 -4.38 -13.56
N GLY A 339 9.74 -3.16 -13.84
CA GLY A 339 8.34 -2.82 -14.06
C GLY A 339 7.77 -3.36 -15.38
N ASN A 340 6.44 -3.49 -15.42
CA ASN A 340 5.69 -3.88 -16.62
C ASN A 340 4.57 -2.91 -16.98
N MET A 341 4.51 -1.77 -16.29
CA MET A 341 3.59 -0.66 -16.54
C MET A 341 4.28 0.63 -16.10
N GLU A 342 4.16 1.69 -16.89
CA GLU A 342 4.70 3.00 -16.56
C GLU A 342 3.68 4.10 -16.89
N VAL A 343 3.51 5.04 -15.96
CA VAL A 343 2.83 6.32 -16.17
C VAL A 343 3.86 7.41 -15.97
N HIS A 344 4.12 8.19 -17.00
CA HIS A 344 5.07 9.29 -16.96
C HIS A 344 4.34 10.61 -16.72
N LEU A 345 4.74 11.33 -15.67
CA LEU A 345 4.32 12.71 -15.44
C LEU A 345 5.33 13.67 -16.08
N ASP A 346 4.84 14.77 -16.63
CA ASP A 346 5.66 15.80 -17.24
C ASP A 346 5.54 17.13 -16.48
N ARG A 347 6.70 17.73 -16.19
CA ARG A 347 6.77 19.00 -15.44
C ARG A 347 6.24 20.19 -16.24
N ARG A 348 6.45 20.22 -17.56
CA ARG A 348 5.99 21.32 -18.45
C ARG A 348 4.46 21.40 -18.48
N ILE A 349 3.79 20.25 -18.45
CA ILE A 349 2.33 20.18 -18.39
C ILE A 349 1.83 20.75 -17.05
N SER A 350 2.44 20.34 -15.93
CA SER A 350 2.06 20.81 -14.61
C SER A 350 2.38 22.30 -14.37
N GLU A 351 3.44 22.83 -14.95
CA GLU A 351 3.77 24.25 -14.91
C GLU A 351 2.68 25.11 -15.58
N LYS A 352 1.98 24.59 -16.57
CA LYS A 352 0.79 25.21 -17.18
C LYS A 352 -0.52 24.93 -16.42
N ARG A 353 -0.45 24.28 -15.23
CA ARG A 353 -1.62 23.96 -14.43
C ARG A 353 -2.62 23.02 -15.11
N ILE A 354 -2.15 22.16 -15.99
CA ILE A 354 -2.94 21.13 -16.64
C ILE A 354 -2.77 19.83 -15.86
N TYR A 355 -3.87 19.22 -15.42
CA TYR A 355 -3.90 17.99 -14.67
C TYR A 355 -4.98 17.03 -15.18
N PRO A 356 -4.69 15.71 -15.21
CA PRO A 356 -3.42 15.05 -14.86
C PRO A 356 -2.28 15.42 -15.82
N ALA A 357 -1.09 15.64 -15.27
CA ALA A 357 0.09 16.03 -16.06
C ALA A 357 0.78 14.80 -16.69
N ILE A 358 0.02 13.94 -17.35
CA ILE A 358 0.49 12.66 -17.93
C ILE A 358 1.05 12.89 -19.34
N ASP A 359 2.26 12.42 -19.56
CA ASP A 359 2.80 12.17 -20.91
C ASP A 359 2.24 10.85 -21.43
N ILE A 360 1.22 10.95 -22.28
CA ILE A 360 0.49 9.79 -22.82
C ILE A 360 1.39 8.94 -23.73
N ASN A 361 2.27 9.60 -24.50
CA ASN A 361 3.11 8.92 -25.49
C ASN A 361 4.18 8.05 -24.84
N ARG A 362 4.63 8.41 -23.62
CA ARG A 362 5.62 7.64 -22.85
C ARG A 362 5.00 6.64 -21.88
N SER A 363 3.70 6.74 -21.63
CA SER A 363 2.99 5.88 -20.71
C SER A 363 2.48 4.61 -21.40
N GLY A 364 2.45 3.48 -20.69
CA GLY A 364 1.96 2.23 -21.26
C GLY A 364 2.07 1.04 -20.33
N THR A 365 1.36 -0.02 -20.69
CA THR A 365 1.37 -1.32 -19.99
C THR A 365 1.78 -2.42 -20.93
N ARG A 366 2.72 -3.29 -20.49
CA ARG A 366 3.09 -4.48 -21.25
C ARG A 366 1.95 -5.49 -21.21
N ARG A 367 1.64 -6.11 -22.35
CA ARG A 367 0.57 -7.10 -22.49
C ARG A 367 -0.82 -6.53 -22.18
N GLU A 368 -1.04 -5.26 -22.54
CA GLU A 368 -2.34 -4.58 -22.36
C GLU A 368 -3.52 -5.30 -23.02
N GLU A 369 -3.25 -6.10 -24.05
CA GLU A 369 -4.25 -6.94 -24.73
C GLU A 369 -4.89 -8.00 -23.81
N ARG A 370 -4.28 -8.28 -22.65
CA ARG A 370 -4.86 -9.18 -21.64
C ARG A 370 -5.81 -8.48 -20.68
N LEU A 371 -5.73 -7.15 -20.61
CA LEU A 371 -6.50 -6.31 -19.69
C LEU A 371 -7.64 -5.57 -20.37
N THR A 372 -7.62 -5.47 -21.68
CA THR A 372 -8.54 -4.66 -22.47
C THR A 372 -9.22 -5.54 -23.52
N ASN A 373 -10.52 -5.37 -23.70
CA ASN A 373 -11.23 -6.11 -24.72
C ASN A 373 -10.77 -5.66 -26.15
N PRO A 374 -10.91 -6.53 -27.17
CA PRO A 374 -10.37 -6.24 -28.51
C PRO A 374 -10.94 -4.97 -29.16
N GLU A 375 -12.22 -4.65 -28.93
CA GLU A 375 -12.85 -3.46 -29.51
C GLU A 375 -12.32 -2.17 -28.87
N GLU A 376 -12.20 -2.14 -27.57
CA GLU A 376 -11.62 -1.03 -26.82
C GLU A 376 -10.14 -0.84 -27.19
N LEU A 377 -9.39 -1.93 -27.31
CA LEU A 377 -7.99 -1.92 -27.67
C LEU A 377 -7.74 -1.29 -29.06
N GLN A 378 -8.58 -1.62 -30.06
CA GLN A 378 -8.51 -1.02 -31.37
C GLN A 378 -8.71 0.50 -31.31
N LYS A 379 -9.66 0.97 -30.53
CA LYS A 379 -9.94 2.41 -30.34
C LYS A 379 -8.79 3.11 -29.63
N ILE A 380 -8.21 2.49 -28.62
CA ILE A 380 -7.00 2.99 -27.95
C ILE A 380 -5.82 3.11 -28.94
N TRP A 381 -5.63 2.14 -29.82
CA TRP A 381 -4.58 2.22 -30.84
C TRP A 381 -4.83 3.34 -31.85
N ILE A 382 -6.08 3.55 -32.27
CA ILE A 382 -6.42 4.67 -33.15
C ILE A 382 -6.14 6.00 -32.45
N LEU A 383 -6.53 6.12 -31.17
CA LEU A 383 -6.27 7.30 -30.35
C LEU A 383 -4.77 7.56 -30.22
N ARG A 384 -3.97 6.55 -29.94
CA ARG A 384 -2.50 6.66 -29.85
C ARG A 384 -1.87 7.12 -31.16
N LYS A 385 -2.34 6.61 -32.30
CA LYS A 385 -1.86 7.04 -33.63
C LYS A 385 -2.17 8.51 -33.87
N LEU A 386 -3.30 9.02 -33.38
CA LEU A 386 -3.69 10.41 -33.48
C LEU A 386 -2.82 11.31 -32.58
N LEU A 387 -2.53 10.85 -31.35
CA LEU A 387 -1.78 11.62 -30.36
C LEU A 387 -0.25 11.61 -30.62
N HIS A 388 0.26 10.53 -31.20
CA HIS A 388 1.71 10.31 -31.36
C HIS A 388 2.47 11.46 -32.09
N PRO A 389 1.97 12.09 -33.15
CA PRO A 389 2.66 13.20 -33.79
C PRO A 389 2.58 14.53 -33.00
N MET A 390 1.76 14.60 -31.94
CA MET A 390 1.64 15.77 -31.08
C MET A 390 2.74 15.77 -30.03
N ASP A 391 3.18 16.95 -29.60
CA ASP A 391 4.01 17.04 -28.41
C ASP A 391 3.19 16.66 -27.16
N GLU A 392 3.87 16.39 -26.07
CA GLU A 392 3.27 15.89 -24.84
C GLU A 392 2.19 16.82 -24.26
N LEU A 393 2.37 18.15 -24.42
CA LEU A 393 1.41 19.14 -23.97
C LEU A 393 0.15 19.16 -24.85
N ALA A 394 0.33 19.24 -26.16
CA ALA A 394 -0.79 19.24 -27.11
C ALA A 394 -1.58 17.93 -27.03
N ALA A 395 -0.92 16.81 -26.84
CA ALA A 395 -1.56 15.51 -26.74
C ALA A 395 -2.51 15.43 -25.51
N ILE A 396 -2.04 15.85 -24.34
CA ILE A 396 -2.87 15.80 -23.14
C ILE A 396 -4.00 16.84 -23.17
N GLU A 397 -3.73 18.07 -23.66
CA GLU A 397 -4.76 19.10 -23.82
C GLU A 397 -5.88 18.63 -24.74
N PHE A 398 -5.50 18.10 -25.91
CA PHE A 398 -6.47 17.54 -26.86
C PHE A 398 -7.33 16.45 -26.25
N LEU A 399 -6.71 15.51 -25.52
CA LEU A 399 -7.43 14.41 -24.89
C LEU A 399 -8.39 14.91 -23.81
N LEU A 400 -7.92 15.78 -22.91
CA LEU A 400 -8.71 16.30 -21.80
C LEU A 400 -9.91 17.10 -22.31
N ASP A 401 -9.75 17.92 -23.36
CA ASP A 401 -10.86 18.68 -23.92
C ASP A 401 -11.96 17.78 -24.49
N ARG A 402 -11.58 16.66 -25.11
CA ARG A 402 -12.55 15.68 -25.62
C ARG A 402 -13.20 14.85 -24.51
N LEU A 403 -12.47 14.57 -23.44
CA LEU A 403 -13.00 13.81 -22.30
C LEU A 403 -14.03 14.61 -21.48
N LYS A 404 -13.95 15.92 -21.44
CA LYS A 404 -14.90 16.79 -20.72
C LYS A 404 -16.34 16.66 -21.23
N ASP A 405 -16.50 16.35 -22.51
CA ASP A 405 -17.82 16.21 -23.16
C ASP A 405 -18.50 14.86 -22.87
N THR A 406 -17.80 13.94 -22.20
CA THR A 406 -18.28 12.58 -21.93
C THR A 406 -18.04 12.19 -20.47
N LYS A 407 -18.91 11.34 -19.93
CA LYS A 407 -18.77 10.86 -18.54
C LYS A 407 -17.89 9.63 -18.41
N THR A 408 -17.87 8.78 -19.45
CA THR A 408 -17.15 7.51 -19.43
C THR A 408 -16.23 7.36 -20.64
N ASN A 409 -15.24 6.48 -20.54
CA ASN A 409 -14.37 6.13 -21.67
C ASN A 409 -15.16 5.42 -22.78
N GLU A 410 -16.19 4.66 -22.43
CA GLU A 410 -17.07 4.00 -23.40
C GLU A 410 -17.81 5.04 -24.24
N GLU A 411 -18.42 6.07 -23.62
CA GLU A 411 -19.05 7.19 -24.30
C GLU A 411 -18.07 7.95 -25.20
N PHE A 412 -16.86 8.21 -24.70
CA PHE A 412 -15.81 8.85 -25.47
C PHE A 412 -15.46 8.03 -26.72
N PHE A 413 -15.23 6.72 -26.59
CA PHE A 413 -14.96 5.86 -27.74
C PHE A 413 -16.13 5.70 -28.70
N ALA A 414 -17.37 5.80 -28.21
CA ALA A 414 -18.56 5.83 -29.08
C ALA A 414 -18.62 7.13 -29.90
N ALA A 415 -18.24 8.25 -29.31
CA ALA A 415 -18.20 9.55 -30.00
C ALA A 415 -17.09 9.61 -31.07
N MET A 416 -15.99 8.89 -30.92
CA MET A 416 -14.92 8.80 -31.93
C MET A 416 -15.36 8.13 -33.25
N LYS A 417 -16.48 7.44 -33.28
CA LYS A 417 -17.04 6.79 -34.51
C LYS A 417 -17.80 7.77 -35.41
N ARG A 418 -18.03 9.00 -34.97
CA ARG A 418 -18.68 10.08 -35.71
C ARG A 418 -17.65 11.10 -36.22
#